data_a9ba43a7abbdd4ffb1c9303595fa41c3
#
_entry.id   a9ba43a7abbdd4ffb1c9303595fa41c3
#
_cell.length_a   1.000
_cell.length_b   1.000
_cell.length_c   1.000
_cell.angle_alpha   90.00
_cell.angle_beta   90.00
_cell.angle_gamma   90.00
#
_symmetry.space_group_name_H-M   'P 1'
#
loop_
_entity.id
_entity.type
_entity.pdbx_description
1 polymer ?
#
loop_
_entity_poly.entity_id
_entity_poly.type
_entity_poly.pdbx_seq_one_letter_code
_entity_poly.pdbx_strand_id
1 'polypeptide(L)'
;MEYSTEFQELTDQEFTSTDIPGRNHAGILSNINGLFYPHREKYRLYSQLSVHLNGWDSIADFCLYSHAEIQWDEDELVVTTAPIMVIEILSPRQAVKDLTDKFKQYFKAGVQSCWLVNPTLEEVVVFSSSGTKSFYHNGTITDPATAISIAFSDIFE
;
A
#
# COMPACT_ATOMS: atom_id res chain seq x y z
N MET A 1 26.21 18.74 -24.51
CA MET A 1 25.23 18.72 -23.42
C MET A 1 24.04 17.83 -23.83
N GLU A 2 24.25 16.50 -23.72
CA GLU A 2 23.30 15.46 -24.15
C GLU A 2 22.60 14.81 -22.95
N TYR A 3 21.96 15.62 -22.07
CA TYR A 3 21.23 15.08 -20.93
C TYR A 3 19.72 14.96 -21.15
N SER A 4 19.20 15.38 -22.32
CA SER A 4 17.76 15.54 -22.46
C SER A 4 17.01 14.32 -23.01
N THR A 5 17.64 13.48 -23.82
CA THR A 5 16.92 12.43 -24.58
C THR A 5 16.60 11.20 -23.72
N GLU A 6 17.54 10.77 -22.89
CA GLU A 6 17.35 9.58 -22.05
C GLU A 6 16.37 9.83 -20.89
N PHE A 7 16.41 11.04 -20.33
CA PHE A 7 15.46 11.45 -19.28
C PHE A 7 14.04 11.65 -19.84
N GLN A 8 13.90 12.12 -21.06
CA GLN A 8 12.62 12.30 -21.73
C GLN A 8 11.97 10.94 -22.07
N GLU A 9 12.73 9.95 -22.52
CA GLU A 9 12.23 8.62 -22.80
C GLU A 9 11.74 7.89 -21.52
N LEU A 10 12.43 8.06 -20.39
CA LEU A 10 12.02 7.49 -19.11
C LEU A 10 10.72 8.11 -18.60
N THR A 11 10.58 9.44 -18.71
CA THR A 11 9.35 10.15 -18.32
C THR A 11 8.16 9.80 -19.19
N ASP A 12 8.35 9.62 -20.49
CA ASP A 12 7.28 9.25 -21.42
C ASP A 12 6.78 7.81 -21.15
N GLN A 13 7.66 6.89 -20.77
CA GLN A 13 7.30 5.53 -20.36
C GLN A 13 6.53 5.51 -19.02
N GLU A 14 6.96 6.30 -18.06
CA GLU A 14 6.23 6.44 -16.79
C GLU A 14 4.84 7.01 -16.99
N PHE A 15 4.67 8.03 -17.83
CA PHE A 15 3.39 8.67 -18.09
C PHE A 15 2.40 7.82 -18.90
N THR A 16 2.81 6.72 -19.51
CA THR A 16 1.91 5.80 -20.23
C THR A 16 1.42 4.63 -19.38
N SER A 17 2.02 4.39 -18.20
CA SER A 17 1.59 3.32 -17.29
C SER A 17 0.21 3.60 -16.69
N THR A 18 -0.60 2.54 -16.51
CA THR A 18 -1.92 2.63 -15.87
C THR A 18 -1.86 2.80 -14.36
N ASP A 19 -0.71 2.47 -13.77
CA ASP A 19 -0.46 2.51 -12.31
C ASP A 19 0.39 3.70 -11.87
N ILE A 20 0.48 4.75 -12.70
CA ILE A 20 1.13 6.01 -12.29
C ILE A 20 0.42 6.58 -11.07
N PRO A 21 1.14 6.78 -9.93
CA PRO A 21 0.58 7.41 -8.76
C PRO A 21 0.40 8.91 -9.02
N GLY A 22 -0.85 9.37 -9.00
CA GLY A 22 -1.16 10.79 -9.08
C GLY A 22 -0.86 11.53 -7.77
N ARG A 23 -1.05 12.84 -7.78
CA ARG A 23 -0.86 13.69 -6.59
C ARG A 23 -1.71 13.23 -5.40
N ASN A 24 -2.97 12.86 -5.63
CA ASN A 24 -3.86 12.42 -4.56
C ASN A 24 -3.39 11.09 -3.96
N HIS A 25 -2.94 10.15 -4.79
CA HIS A 25 -2.32 8.91 -4.33
C HIS A 25 -1.12 9.19 -3.41
N ALA A 26 -0.22 10.06 -3.85
CA ALA A 26 0.97 10.44 -3.08
C ALA A 26 0.61 11.13 -1.76
N GLY A 27 -0.38 12.03 -1.77
CA GLY A 27 -0.86 12.73 -0.58
C GLY A 27 -1.49 11.76 0.44
N ILE A 28 -2.33 10.86 -0.01
CA ILE A 28 -2.96 9.83 0.84
C ILE A 28 -1.89 8.90 1.43
N LEU A 29 -0.91 8.47 0.65
CA LEU A 29 0.18 7.64 1.16
C LEU A 29 0.96 8.35 2.25
N SER A 30 1.22 9.64 2.09
CA SER A 30 1.85 10.49 3.11
C SER A 30 1.02 10.55 4.39
N ASN A 31 -0.30 10.75 4.29
CA ASN A 31 -1.21 10.76 5.44
C ASN A 31 -1.22 9.40 6.14
N ILE A 32 -1.30 8.31 5.40
CA ILE A 32 -1.28 6.94 5.95
C ILE A 32 0.02 6.70 6.73
N ASN A 33 1.18 7.07 6.19
CA ASN A 33 2.44 6.94 6.92
C ASN A 33 2.41 7.70 8.25
N GLY A 34 1.91 8.93 8.25
CA GLY A 34 1.77 9.73 9.47
C GLY A 34 0.83 9.10 10.50
N LEU A 35 -0.28 8.54 10.05
CA LEU A 35 -1.30 7.92 10.91
C LEU A 35 -0.82 6.61 11.55
N PHE A 36 -0.02 5.82 10.83
CA PHE A 36 0.53 4.56 11.34
C PHE A 36 1.85 4.76 12.11
N TYR A 37 2.56 5.85 11.93
CA TYR A 37 3.84 6.12 12.58
C TYR A 37 3.81 6.00 14.11
N PRO A 38 2.75 6.38 14.85
CA PRO A 38 2.66 6.16 16.30
C PRO A 38 2.77 4.70 16.73
N HIS A 39 2.56 3.74 15.83
CA HIS A 39 2.63 2.30 16.09
C HIS A 39 3.99 1.67 15.76
N ARG A 40 5.01 2.48 15.46
CA ARG A 40 6.35 2.02 15.02
C ARG A 40 7.12 1.19 16.04
N GLU A 41 6.77 1.26 17.31
CA GLU A 41 7.42 0.43 18.34
C GLU A 41 6.99 -1.03 18.22
N LYS A 42 5.77 -1.29 17.76
CA LYS A 42 5.22 -2.64 17.61
C LYS A 42 5.33 -3.15 16.17
N TYR A 43 5.26 -2.24 15.20
CA TYR A 43 5.24 -2.57 13.78
C TYR A 43 6.29 -1.77 13.02
N ARG A 44 6.84 -2.39 11.99
CA ARG A 44 7.67 -1.70 11.02
C ARG A 44 6.83 -1.29 9.82
N LEU A 45 6.86 0.02 9.48
CA LEU A 45 6.14 0.59 8.36
C LEU A 45 7.04 0.63 7.12
N TYR A 46 6.50 0.24 5.98
CA TYR A 46 7.18 0.39 4.69
C TYR A 46 6.24 0.98 3.65
N SER A 47 6.78 1.88 2.83
CA SER A 47 6.12 2.46 1.66
C SER A 47 6.82 1.99 0.40
N GLN A 48 6.06 1.63 -0.65
CA GLN A 48 6.59 1.22 -1.95
C GLN A 48 7.59 0.05 -1.83
N LEU A 49 7.22 -0.97 -1.06
CA LEU A 49 8.08 -2.13 -0.82
C LEU A 49 7.88 -3.18 -1.92
N SER A 50 8.96 -3.56 -2.57
CA SER A 50 8.97 -4.68 -3.52
C SER A 50 8.96 -6.01 -2.77
N VAL A 51 7.99 -6.86 -3.09
CA VAL A 51 7.82 -8.19 -2.51
C VAL A 51 7.76 -9.27 -3.57
N HIS A 52 8.26 -10.46 -3.23
CA HIS A 52 8.13 -11.68 -4.03
C HIS A 52 7.52 -12.76 -3.14
N LEU A 53 6.25 -13.08 -3.37
CA LEU A 53 5.44 -13.94 -2.51
C LEU A 53 4.83 -15.07 -3.33
N ASN A 54 5.18 -16.32 -3.01
CA ASN A 54 4.64 -17.51 -3.72
C ASN A 54 4.77 -17.41 -5.25
N GLY A 55 5.93 -16.96 -5.76
CA GLY A 55 6.18 -16.83 -7.19
C GLY A 55 5.49 -15.62 -7.86
N TRP A 56 4.95 -14.71 -7.08
CA TRP A 56 4.27 -13.51 -7.53
C TRP A 56 5.00 -12.24 -7.05
N ASP A 57 5.25 -11.32 -7.97
CA ASP A 57 5.91 -10.05 -7.71
C ASP A 57 4.90 -8.91 -7.55
N SER A 58 5.13 -8.06 -6.58
CA SER A 58 4.32 -6.87 -6.35
C SER A 58 5.13 -5.75 -5.70
N ILE A 59 4.62 -4.54 -5.82
CA ILE A 59 5.04 -3.38 -5.02
C ILE A 59 3.85 -2.99 -4.15
N ALA A 60 3.99 -3.11 -2.83
CA ALA A 60 2.98 -2.67 -1.89
C ALA A 60 3.08 -1.16 -1.68
N ASP A 61 1.99 -0.42 -1.85
CA ASP A 61 1.98 1.03 -1.58
C ASP A 61 2.37 1.31 -0.13
N PHE A 62 1.75 0.61 0.79
CA PHE A 62 2.04 0.65 2.22
C PHE A 62 1.84 -0.72 2.83
N CYS A 63 2.73 -1.13 3.74
CA CYS A 63 2.56 -2.37 4.47
C CYS A 63 3.18 -2.33 5.87
N LEU A 64 2.73 -3.23 6.73
CA LEU A 64 3.24 -3.43 8.08
C LEU A 64 3.80 -4.83 8.25
N TYR A 65 4.97 -4.86 8.87
CA TYR A 65 5.59 -6.07 9.44
C TYR A 65 5.66 -5.94 10.95
N SER A 66 5.88 -7.03 11.65
CA SER A 66 6.28 -6.96 13.05
C SER A 66 7.57 -6.16 13.19
N HIS A 67 7.72 -5.44 14.30
CA HIS A 67 8.94 -4.68 14.55
C HIS A 67 10.17 -5.58 14.48
N ALA A 68 11.20 -5.12 13.78
CA ALA A 68 12.51 -5.76 13.70
C ALA A 68 13.59 -4.69 13.53
N GLU A 69 14.79 -5.00 14.01
CA GLU A 69 15.96 -4.16 13.79
C GLU A 69 16.34 -4.16 12.30
N ILE A 70 16.68 -2.99 11.78
CA ILE A 70 17.15 -2.83 10.39
C ILE A 70 18.67 -2.74 10.39
N GLN A 71 19.30 -3.53 9.53
CA GLN A 71 20.73 -3.42 9.21
C GLN A 71 20.84 -2.46 8.01
N TRP A 72 21.16 -1.21 8.28
CA TRP A 72 21.16 -0.15 7.26
C TRP A 72 22.27 -0.28 6.20
N ASP A 73 23.30 -1.07 6.49
CA ASP A 73 24.41 -1.39 5.58
C ASP A 73 24.15 -2.63 4.71
N GLU A 74 23.06 -3.36 4.98
CA GLU A 74 22.62 -4.52 4.19
C GLU A 74 21.18 -4.32 3.75
N ASP A 75 20.95 -4.05 2.47
CA ASP A 75 19.61 -3.86 1.94
C ASP A 75 19.03 -5.15 1.36
N GLU A 76 17.74 -5.35 1.54
CA GLU A 76 16.97 -6.42 0.92
C GLU A 76 16.10 -5.78 -0.18
N LEU A 77 16.51 -5.94 -1.45
CA LEU A 77 15.86 -5.27 -2.58
C LEU A 77 14.45 -5.79 -2.85
N VAL A 78 14.21 -7.08 -2.59
CA VAL A 78 12.91 -7.72 -2.73
C VAL A 78 12.66 -8.60 -1.51
N VAL A 79 11.62 -8.29 -0.75
CA VAL A 79 11.28 -9.03 0.47
C VAL A 79 10.46 -10.26 0.11
N THR A 80 10.83 -11.40 0.67
CA THR A 80 10.18 -12.70 0.37
C THR A 80 9.22 -13.18 1.46
N THR A 81 9.11 -12.46 2.56
CA THR A 81 8.16 -12.74 3.64
C THR A 81 6.93 -11.84 3.52
N ALA A 82 5.75 -12.38 3.82
CA ALA A 82 4.51 -11.63 3.72
C ALA A 82 4.38 -10.60 4.84
N PRO A 83 3.92 -9.37 4.56
CA PRO A 83 3.53 -8.42 5.59
C PRO A 83 2.27 -8.89 6.33
N ILE A 84 2.01 -8.30 7.50
CA ILE A 84 0.78 -8.55 8.28
C ILE A 84 -0.42 -7.92 7.59
N MET A 85 -0.27 -6.67 7.15
CA MET A 85 -1.30 -5.95 6.42
C MET A 85 -0.70 -5.15 5.26
N VAL A 86 -1.53 -4.90 4.26
CA VAL A 86 -1.19 -4.10 3.08
C VAL A 86 -2.28 -3.06 2.86
N ILE A 87 -1.90 -1.85 2.48
CA ILE A 87 -2.82 -0.83 1.97
C ILE A 87 -2.41 -0.51 0.54
N GLU A 88 -3.37 -0.61 -0.38
CA GLU A 88 -3.22 -0.20 -1.76
C GLU A 88 -4.14 0.99 -2.04
N ILE A 89 -3.59 2.01 -2.67
CA ILE A 89 -4.31 3.22 -3.03
C ILE A 89 -4.57 3.19 -4.53
N LEU A 90 -5.83 3.30 -4.93
CA LEU A 90 -6.22 3.23 -6.33
C LEU A 90 -5.64 4.43 -7.10
N SER A 91 -4.88 4.15 -8.16
CA SER A 91 -4.36 5.16 -9.07
C SER A 91 -5.44 5.59 -10.09
N PRO A 92 -5.36 6.80 -10.67
CA PRO A 92 -6.44 7.35 -11.50
C PRO A 92 -6.86 6.50 -12.70
N ARG A 93 -5.94 5.73 -13.27
CA ARG A 93 -6.19 4.87 -14.45
C ARG A 93 -6.34 3.39 -14.11
N GLN A 94 -6.21 3.04 -12.86
CA GLN A 94 -6.26 1.66 -12.38
C GLN A 94 -7.71 1.25 -12.14
N ALA A 95 -8.06 0.00 -12.42
CA ALA A 95 -9.36 -0.55 -12.09
C ALA A 95 -9.36 -1.12 -10.66
N VAL A 96 -10.50 -1.05 -9.99
CA VAL A 96 -10.70 -1.68 -8.67
C VAL A 96 -10.36 -3.17 -8.73
N LYS A 97 -10.69 -3.85 -9.83
CA LYS A 97 -10.38 -5.27 -10.02
C LYS A 97 -8.88 -5.56 -9.97
N ASP A 98 -8.03 -4.65 -10.43
CA ASP A 98 -6.58 -4.81 -10.38
C ASP A 98 -6.11 -4.95 -8.93
N LEU A 99 -6.65 -4.14 -8.02
CA LEU A 99 -6.33 -4.20 -6.60
C LEU A 99 -6.95 -5.43 -5.91
N THR A 100 -8.19 -5.78 -6.21
CA THR A 100 -8.80 -6.98 -5.62
C THR A 100 -8.12 -8.27 -6.07
N ASP A 101 -7.60 -8.31 -7.30
CA ASP A 101 -6.78 -9.43 -7.78
C ASP A 101 -5.42 -9.49 -7.04
N LYS A 102 -4.79 -8.35 -6.78
CA LYS A 102 -3.59 -8.27 -5.91
C LYS A 102 -3.89 -8.81 -4.51
N PHE A 103 -5.01 -8.45 -3.92
CA PHE A 103 -5.39 -8.90 -2.57
C PHE A 103 -5.55 -10.41 -2.47
N LYS A 104 -6.06 -11.05 -3.50
CA LYS A 104 -6.11 -12.52 -3.57
C LYS A 104 -4.71 -13.15 -3.46
N GLN A 105 -3.73 -12.55 -4.12
CA GLN A 105 -2.34 -13.01 -4.04
C GLN A 105 -1.72 -12.75 -2.66
N TYR A 106 -1.98 -11.58 -2.08
CA TYR A 106 -1.53 -11.25 -0.73
C TYR A 106 -2.10 -12.22 0.31
N PHE A 107 -3.39 -12.49 0.26
CA PHE A 107 -4.03 -13.46 1.18
C PHE A 107 -3.48 -14.88 1.03
N LYS A 108 -3.22 -15.33 -0.19
CA LYS A 108 -2.57 -16.64 -0.44
C LYS A 108 -1.18 -16.71 0.20
N ALA A 109 -0.48 -15.60 0.28
CA ALA A 109 0.85 -15.51 0.88
C ALA A 109 0.83 -15.38 2.40
N GLY A 110 -0.34 -15.21 3.03
CA GLY A 110 -0.50 -15.12 4.48
C GLY A 110 -0.73 -13.71 5.02
N VAL A 111 -0.91 -12.70 4.17
CA VAL A 111 -1.34 -11.37 4.61
C VAL A 111 -2.71 -11.48 5.27
N GLN A 112 -2.92 -10.80 6.40
CA GLN A 112 -4.11 -10.95 7.23
C GLN A 112 -5.18 -9.90 6.97
N SER A 113 -4.80 -8.71 6.49
CA SER A 113 -5.74 -7.67 6.07
C SER A 113 -5.19 -6.86 4.90
N CYS A 114 -6.09 -6.45 4.01
CA CYS A 114 -5.78 -5.56 2.90
C CYS A 114 -6.78 -4.41 2.87
N TRP A 115 -6.30 -3.19 2.74
CA TRP A 115 -7.14 -2.01 2.60
C TRP A 115 -7.09 -1.49 1.18
N LEU A 116 -8.24 -1.24 0.60
CA LEU A 116 -8.38 -0.52 -0.66
C LEU A 116 -8.82 0.91 -0.34
N VAL A 117 -7.98 1.88 -0.72
CA VAL A 117 -8.31 3.30 -0.61
C VAL A 117 -8.66 3.82 -2.00
N ASN A 118 -9.87 4.30 -2.16
CA ASN A 118 -10.37 4.88 -3.40
C ASN A 118 -10.51 6.40 -3.26
N PRO A 119 -9.55 7.19 -3.79
CA PRO A 119 -9.59 8.64 -3.64
C PRO A 119 -10.78 9.28 -4.33
N THR A 120 -11.18 8.77 -5.50
CA THR A 120 -12.26 9.34 -6.30
C THR A 120 -13.60 9.27 -5.57
N LEU A 121 -13.85 8.20 -4.81
CA LEU A 121 -15.10 8.01 -4.05
C LEU A 121 -14.95 8.41 -2.58
N GLU A 122 -13.74 8.80 -2.14
CA GLU A 122 -13.43 8.98 -0.72
C GLU A 122 -13.95 7.79 0.09
N GLU A 123 -13.48 6.60 -0.28
CA GLU A 123 -13.91 5.33 0.31
C GLU A 123 -12.70 4.50 0.73
N VAL A 124 -12.82 3.83 1.86
CA VAL A 124 -11.88 2.79 2.29
C VAL A 124 -12.64 1.48 2.46
N VAL A 125 -12.14 0.41 1.86
CA VAL A 125 -12.67 -0.93 2.03
C VAL A 125 -11.60 -1.79 2.69
N VAL A 126 -11.92 -2.37 3.83
CA VAL A 126 -11.03 -3.26 4.57
C VAL A 126 -11.45 -4.71 4.34
N PHE A 127 -10.52 -5.48 3.78
CA PHE A 127 -10.68 -6.91 3.52
C PHE A 127 -9.92 -7.69 4.58
N SER A 128 -10.55 -8.65 5.22
CA SER A 128 -9.88 -9.58 6.12
C SER A 128 -9.58 -10.92 5.44
N SER A 129 -8.61 -11.64 5.97
CA SER A 129 -8.29 -13.00 5.50
C SER A 129 -9.44 -14.00 5.70
N SER A 130 -10.40 -13.70 6.58
CA SER A 130 -11.61 -14.49 6.79
C SER A 130 -12.67 -14.30 5.70
N GLY A 131 -12.46 -13.36 4.76
CA GLY A 131 -13.39 -13.04 3.68
C GLY A 131 -14.36 -11.89 3.99
N THR A 132 -14.26 -11.25 5.16
CA THR A 132 -15.08 -10.11 5.54
C THR A 132 -14.62 -8.85 4.80
N LYS A 133 -15.58 -8.04 4.34
CA LYS A 133 -15.36 -6.72 3.74
C LYS A 133 -16.11 -5.68 4.56
N SER A 134 -15.41 -4.63 4.97
CA SER A 134 -15.98 -3.49 5.70
C SER A 134 -15.78 -2.22 4.91
N PHE A 135 -16.85 -1.48 4.67
CA PHE A 135 -16.88 -0.27 3.85
C PHE A 135 -16.96 0.96 4.76
N TYR A 136 -16.07 1.92 4.53
CA TYR A 136 -15.99 3.13 5.34
C TYR A 136 -16.09 4.37 4.45
N HIS A 137 -16.96 5.29 4.88
CA HIS A 137 -17.12 6.62 4.29
C HIS A 137 -17.04 7.71 5.36
N ASN A 138 -16.91 7.33 6.62
CA ASN A 138 -16.76 8.19 7.79
C ASN A 138 -16.34 7.35 9.00
N GLY A 139 -16.24 7.99 10.15
CA GLY A 139 -16.02 7.32 11.43
C GLY A 139 -14.61 6.81 11.63
N THR A 140 -14.48 5.72 12.35
CA THR A 140 -13.20 5.10 12.72
C THR A 140 -13.04 3.77 12.03
N ILE A 141 -11.90 3.60 11.37
CA ILE A 141 -11.50 2.34 10.74
C ILE A 141 -10.66 1.58 11.75
N THR A 142 -11.04 0.32 12.03
CA THR A 142 -10.23 -0.58 12.85
C THR A 142 -9.74 -1.74 12.00
N ASP A 143 -8.42 -1.91 11.95
CA ASP A 143 -7.82 -3.01 11.20
C ASP A 143 -8.00 -4.34 11.94
N PRO A 144 -8.55 -5.39 11.29
CA PRO A 144 -8.83 -6.66 11.94
C PRO A 144 -7.57 -7.47 12.31
N ALA A 145 -6.45 -7.23 11.65
CA ALA A 145 -5.19 -7.96 11.89
C ALA A 145 -4.38 -7.36 13.04
N THR A 146 -4.35 -6.05 13.15
CA THR A 146 -3.49 -5.30 14.08
C THR A 146 -4.25 -4.62 15.21
N ALA A 147 -5.56 -4.48 15.09
CA ALA A 147 -6.43 -3.69 15.97
C ALA A 147 -6.10 -2.18 15.97
N ILE A 148 -5.29 -1.70 15.04
CA ILE A 148 -5.01 -0.27 14.88
C ILE A 148 -6.28 0.43 14.41
N SER A 149 -6.64 1.54 15.07
CA SER A 149 -7.78 2.37 14.72
C SER A 149 -7.34 3.72 14.20
N ILE A 150 -7.93 4.13 13.08
CA ILE A 150 -7.61 5.39 12.38
C ILE A 150 -8.92 6.11 12.07
N ALA A 151 -8.95 7.42 12.27
CA ALA A 151 -10.08 8.24 11.83
C ALA A 151 -10.10 8.32 10.30
N PHE A 152 -11.24 7.95 9.70
CA PHE A 152 -11.41 8.00 8.25
C PHE A 152 -11.09 9.37 7.66
N SER A 153 -11.53 10.46 8.33
CA SER A 153 -11.31 11.83 7.87
C SER A 153 -9.83 12.19 7.74
N ASP A 154 -8.96 11.61 8.56
CA ASP A 154 -7.52 11.91 8.53
C ASP A 154 -6.80 11.33 7.31
N ILE A 155 -7.40 10.37 6.63
CA ILE A 155 -6.82 9.77 5.40
C ILE A 155 -6.92 10.75 4.23
N PHE A 156 -8.01 11.51 4.15
CA PHE A 156 -8.33 12.41 3.03
C PHE A 156 -8.11 13.90 3.35
N GLU A 157 -7.32 14.18 4.36
CA GLU A 157 -7.04 15.54 4.81
C GLU A 157 -6.08 16.32 3.91
#